data_ed16a5fa0532a1e434faf986642ce4ea
#
_entry.id   ed16a5fa0532a1e434faf986642ce4ea
#
_cell.length_a   1.000
_cell.length_b   1.000
_cell.length_c   1.000
_cell.angle_alpha   90.00
_cell.angle_beta   90.00
_cell.angle_gamma   90.00
#
_symmetry.space_group_name_H-M   'P 1'
#
loop_
_entity.id
_entity.type
_entity.pdbx_description
1 polymer ?
#
loop_
_entity_poly.entity_id
_entity_poly.type
_entity_poly.pdbx_seq_one_letter_code
_entity_poly.pdbx_strand_id
1 'polypeptide(L)'
;TLVLDMGGTTTDIALLAAGQPVLSPDDLVVNGRSTLVRALKSVSIGLGGDSQVTVAPGIQVGPLRKGPALAFGGTDGPTFLDCLNVLGHADAGDVAASRAGVESLAAAHGLSAESLSQEVLDCARSRVASAVRSLLDEVNSRPVYTLAALLEERAVRPARAVLVGGPAEAVAPLLGDALGLPVETLGDPVLGPVANAIGAALTRPTASLDLFADTAAGMLLVPSLDIRKPITRRYTLEEAKAEACALLRG
;
A
#
# COMPACT_ATOMS: atom_id res chain seq x y z
N THR A 1 -2.94 -8.58 -6.77
CA THR A 1 -1.59 -8.00 -6.60
C THR A 1 -1.58 -7.11 -5.38
N LEU A 2 -0.57 -7.26 -4.54
CA LEU A 2 -0.24 -6.32 -3.46
C LEU A 2 0.67 -5.23 -4.05
N VAL A 3 0.47 -3.99 -3.69
CA VAL A 3 1.34 -2.86 -4.08
C VAL A 3 1.87 -2.23 -2.80
N LEU A 4 3.19 -2.07 -2.74
CA LEU A 4 3.89 -1.38 -1.66
C LEU A 4 4.65 -0.20 -2.26
N ASP A 5 4.49 0.98 -1.69
CA ASP A 5 5.24 2.18 -2.05
C ASP A 5 6.07 2.61 -0.83
N MET A 6 7.37 2.31 -0.88
CA MET A 6 8.30 2.63 0.21
C MET A 6 9.08 3.90 -0.15
N GLY A 7 8.68 5.00 0.46
CA GLY A 7 9.41 6.26 0.36
C GLY A 7 10.51 6.38 1.41
N GLY A 8 10.94 7.63 1.67
CA GLY A 8 11.89 7.91 2.76
C GLY A 8 11.26 7.80 4.15
N THR A 9 9.97 8.10 4.30
CA THR A 9 9.31 8.22 5.62
C THR A 9 8.29 7.11 5.87
N THR A 10 7.50 6.74 4.87
CA THR A 10 6.38 5.80 4.99
C THR A 10 6.47 4.70 3.96
N THR A 11 5.77 3.61 4.24
CA THR A 11 5.38 2.60 3.27
C THR A 11 3.87 2.56 3.18
N ASP A 12 3.35 2.84 2.00
CA ASP A 12 1.94 2.75 1.69
C ASP A 12 1.63 1.41 1.02
N ILE A 13 0.60 0.72 1.51
CA ILE A 13 0.27 -0.64 1.11
C ILE A 13 -1.16 -0.66 0.59
N ALA A 14 -1.36 -1.15 -0.64
CA ALA A 14 -2.67 -1.21 -1.28
C ALA A 14 -2.86 -2.54 -2.02
N LEU A 15 -4.11 -2.83 -2.41
CA LEU A 15 -4.50 -4.04 -3.12
C LEU A 15 -5.10 -3.73 -4.48
N LEU A 16 -4.72 -4.54 -5.47
CA LEU A 16 -5.38 -4.62 -6.78
C LEU A 16 -6.04 -5.99 -6.92
N ALA A 17 -7.32 -6.02 -7.22
CA ALA A 17 -8.08 -7.21 -7.60
C ALA A 17 -8.43 -7.13 -9.08
N ALA A 18 -8.06 -8.15 -9.86
CA ALA A 18 -8.25 -8.18 -11.31
C ALA A 18 -7.78 -6.90 -12.04
N GLY A 19 -6.65 -6.33 -11.59
CA GLY A 19 -6.07 -5.11 -12.16
C GLY A 19 -6.78 -3.80 -11.75
N GLN A 20 -7.78 -3.88 -10.89
CA GLN A 20 -8.50 -2.71 -10.38
C GLN A 20 -8.18 -2.44 -8.92
N PRO A 21 -8.09 -1.18 -8.49
CA PRO A 21 -7.91 -0.83 -7.09
C PRO A 21 -9.05 -1.36 -6.21
N VAL A 22 -8.72 -1.94 -5.07
CA VAL A 22 -9.71 -2.26 -4.05
C VAL A 22 -10.06 -0.97 -3.31
N LEU A 23 -11.32 -0.56 -3.40
CA LEU A 23 -11.81 0.65 -2.75
C LEU A 23 -12.27 0.36 -1.32
N SER A 24 -12.17 1.35 -0.45
CA SER A 24 -12.83 1.31 0.86
C SER A 24 -14.35 1.26 0.66
N PRO A 25 -15.08 0.43 1.41
CA PRO A 25 -16.55 0.46 1.38
C PRO A 25 -17.09 1.74 2.00
N ASP A 26 -16.35 2.24 2.99
CA ASP A 26 -16.69 3.45 3.72
C ASP A 26 -16.02 4.65 3.02
N ASP A 27 -16.67 5.79 3.10
CA ASP A 27 -16.12 7.05 2.63
C ASP A 27 -14.83 7.39 3.39
N LEU A 28 -13.95 8.12 2.72
CA LEU A 28 -12.74 8.61 3.36
C LEU A 28 -13.09 9.49 4.58
N VAL A 29 -12.58 9.11 5.74
CA VAL A 29 -12.75 9.88 6.97
C VAL A 29 -11.51 10.74 7.20
N VAL A 30 -11.68 12.06 7.25
CA VAL A 30 -10.61 13.01 7.56
C VAL A 30 -10.94 13.71 8.87
N ASN A 31 -10.06 13.59 9.85
CA ASN A 31 -10.25 14.17 11.21
C ASN A 31 -11.63 13.83 11.83
N GLY A 32 -12.06 12.57 11.68
CA GLY A 32 -13.34 12.08 12.22
C GLY A 32 -14.58 12.50 11.42
N ARG A 33 -14.41 13.12 10.25
CA ARG A 33 -15.52 13.52 9.36
C ARG A 33 -15.50 12.69 8.10
N SER A 34 -16.63 12.07 7.76
CA SER A 34 -16.82 11.42 6.46
C SER A 34 -16.85 12.45 5.34
N THR A 35 -16.12 12.19 4.27
CA THR A 35 -15.98 13.11 3.14
C THR A 35 -16.87 12.76 1.95
N LEU A 36 -17.61 11.66 2.00
CA LEU A 36 -18.37 11.09 0.87
C LEU A 36 -17.49 10.78 -0.37
N VAL A 37 -16.17 10.73 -0.18
CA VAL A 37 -15.21 10.42 -1.24
C VAL A 37 -14.80 8.95 -1.12
N ARG A 38 -15.02 8.19 -2.18
CA ARG A 38 -14.51 6.80 -2.27
C ARG A 38 -13.00 6.84 -2.38
N ALA A 39 -12.33 6.17 -1.45
CA ALA A 39 -10.88 6.11 -1.39
C ALA A 39 -10.36 4.70 -1.69
N LEU A 40 -9.12 4.64 -2.13
CA LEU A 40 -8.38 3.38 -2.21
C LEU A 40 -8.27 2.76 -0.81
N LYS A 41 -8.56 1.46 -0.70
CA LYS A 41 -8.27 0.72 0.53
C LYS A 41 -6.77 0.54 0.64
N SER A 42 -6.17 1.29 1.55
CA SER A 42 -4.74 1.27 1.80
C SER A 42 -4.44 1.39 3.29
N VAL A 43 -3.25 0.98 3.68
CA VAL A 43 -2.68 1.22 4.99
C VAL A 43 -1.31 1.87 4.82
N SER A 44 -1.00 2.86 5.64
CA SER A 44 0.29 3.53 5.70
C SER A 44 0.99 3.20 7.00
N ILE A 45 2.25 2.81 6.93
CA ILE A 45 3.10 2.59 8.11
C ILE A 45 4.29 3.53 8.09
N GLY A 46 4.68 4.04 9.26
CA GLY A 46 5.84 4.92 9.42
C GLY A 46 7.15 4.14 9.32
N LEU A 47 7.43 3.59 8.14
CA LEU A 47 8.65 2.88 7.79
C LEU A 47 9.06 3.26 6.38
N GLY A 48 10.26 3.77 6.21
CA GLY A 48 10.86 4.13 4.91
C GLY A 48 12.37 4.20 5.02
N GLY A 49 13.05 4.55 3.94
CA GLY A 49 14.52 4.59 3.88
C GLY A 49 15.16 5.48 4.95
N ASP A 50 14.55 6.63 5.24
CA ASP A 50 15.03 7.60 6.24
C ASP A 50 14.47 7.34 7.66
N SER A 51 13.80 6.20 7.89
CA SER A 51 13.30 5.86 9.22
C SER A 51 14.43 5.69 10.21
N GLN A 52 14.37 6.47 11.30
CA GLN A 52 15.39 6.48 12.34
C GLN A 52 15.51 5.12 13.04
N VAL A 53 16.73 4.67 13.22
CA VAL A 53 17.05 3.50 14.05
C VAL A 53 17.21 3.92 15.50
N THR A 54 16.57 3.19 16.42
CA THR A 54 16.72 3.38 17.87
C THR A 54 16.92 2.03 18.56
N VAL A 55 17.66 2.01 19.68
CA VAL A 55 18.02 0.76 20.37
C VAL A 55 17.37 0.65 21.76
N ALA A 56 16.84 1.70 22.35
CA ALA A 56 16.18 1.65 23.65
C ALA A 56 14.70 2.05 23.55
N PRO A 57 13.76 1.26 24.13
CA PRO A 57 13.87 0.08 24.99
C PRO A 57 14.04 -1.25 24.21
N GLY A 58 14.42 -1.24 22.97
CA GLY A 58 14.66 -2.35 22.07
C GLY A 58 14.96 -1.81 20.70
N ILE A 59 15.45 -2.65 19.79
CA ILE A 59 15.74 -2.23 18.43
C ILE A 59 14.44 -1.94 17.69
N GLN A 60 14.33 -0.70 17.20
CA GLN A 60 13.19 -0.22 16.45
C GLN A 60 13.66 0.58 15.23
N VAL A 61 12.82 0.61 14.19
CA VAL A 61 13.03 1.40 12.98
C VAL A 61 11.75 2.18 12.67
N GLY A 62 11.86 3.52 12.64
CA GLY A 62 10.69 4.42 12.55
C GLY A 62 9.76 4.32 13.77
N PRO A 63 8.59 4.99 13.74
CA PRO A 63 8.06 5.85 12.67
C PRO A 63 8.76 7.23 12.59
N LEU A 64 9.71 7.50 13.46
CA LEU A 64 10.39 8.79 13.52
C LEU A 64 11.30 8.95 12.29
N ARG A 65 11.22 10.13 11.67
CA ARG A 65 12.19 10.65 10.71
C ARG A 65 12.70 11.99 11.23
N LYS A 66 14.02 12.15 11.37
CA LYS A 66 14.65 13.41 11.79
C LYS A 66 15.31 14.13 10.64
N GLY A 67 15.89 13.38 9.72
CA GLY A 67 16.61 13.91 8.56
C GLY A 67 16.77 12.82 7.48
N PRO A 68 17.56 13.09 6.44
CA PRO A 68 17.94 12.08 5.46
C PRO A 68 18.89 11.06 6.09
N ALA A 69 19.10 9.93 5.39
CA ALA A 69 20.11 8.94 5.75
C ALA A 69 21.51 9.57 5.85
N LEU A 70 22.37 9.00 6.69
CA LEU A 70 23.78 9.42 6.80
C LEU A 70 24.49 9.34 5.44
N ALA A 71 24.14 8.33 4.64
CA ALA A 71 24.57 8.19 3.25
C ALA A 71 24.33 9.44 2.39
N PHE A 72 23.36 10.26 2.74
CA PHE A 72 22.99 11.49 2.03
C PHE A 72 23.23 12.75 2.87
N GLY A 73 24.19 12.69 3.78
CA GLY A 73 24.62 13.83 4.58
C GLY A 73 23.74 14.10 5.80
N GLY A 74 22.93 13.15 6.21
CA GLY A 74 22.20 13.21 7.49
C GLY A 74 23.14 13.30 8.69
N THR A 75 22.66 13.87 9.80
CA THR A 75 23.44 14.08 11.03
C THR A 75 22.75 13.56 12.28
N ASP A 76 21.51 13.09 12.17
CA ASP A 76 20.65 12.73 13.31
C ASP A 76 20.74 11.26 13.73
N GLY A 77 21.74 10.54 13.21
CA GLY A 77 21.97 9.12 13.47
C GLY A 77 21.50 8.22 12.31
N PRO A 78 21.82 6.91 12.38
CA PRO A 78 21.58 6.00 11.29
C PRO A 78 20.08 5.75 11.04
N THR A 79 19.77 5.48 9.78
CA THR A 79 18.44 5.17 9.30
C THR A 79 18.37 3.74 8.77
N PHE A 80 17.18 3.32 8.33
CA PHE A 80 16.99 2.02 7.69
C PHE A 80 17.88 1.84 6.47
N LEU A 81 18.00 2.86 5.63
CA LEU A 81 18.86 2.80 4.44
C LEU A 81 20.34 2.61 4.81
N ASP A 82 20.82 3.25 5.88
CA ASP A 82 22.19 3.08 6.35
C ASP A 82 22.45 1.64 6.79
N CYS A 83 21.47 0.99 7.43
CA CYS A 83 21.56 -0.43 7.77
C CYS A 83 21.58 -1.33 6.53
N LEU A 84 20.80 -1.01 5.49
CA LEU A 84 20.83 -1.74 4.21
C LEU A 84 22.20 -1.61 3.53
N ASN A 85 22.82 -0.43 3.58
CA ASN A 85 24.19 -0.22 3.08
C ASN A 85 25.20 -1.09 3.85
N VAL A 86 25.11 -1.14 5.17
CA VAL A 86 26.02 -1.98 6.01
C VAL A 86 25.90 -3.46 5.67
N LEU A 87 24.69 -3.95 5.40
CA LEU A 87 24.45 -5.35 5.02
C LEU A 87 24.77 -5.65 3.55
N GLY A 88 25.11 -4.64 2.74
CA GLY A 88 25.38 -4.80 1.31
C GLY A 88 24.13 -5.05 0.47
N HIS A 89 22.93 -4.76 1.01
CA HIS A 89 21.67 -4.82 0.25
C HIS A 89 21.43 -3.56 -0.54
N ALA A 90 22.02 -2.43 -0.17
CA ALA A 90 22.04 -1.18 -0.91
C ALA A 90 23.49 -0.73 -1.13
N ASP A 91 23.67 0.11 -2.16
CA ASP A 91 24.91 0.83 -2.45
C ASP A 91 24.51 2.29 -2.77
N ALA A 92 23.99 2.97 -1.75
CA ALA A 92 23.33 4.26 -1.91
C ALA A 92 24.10 5.37 -1.18
N GLY A 93 24.49 6.40 -1.91
CA GLY A 93 25.19 7.55 -1.38
C GLY A 93 26.56 7.22 -0.78
N ASP A 94 26.91 7.82 0.37
CA ASP A 94 28.16 7.54 1.09
C ASP A 94 27.99 6.34 2.03
N VAL A 95 28.35 5.16 1.54
CA VAL A 95 28.32 3.90 2.29
C VAL A 95 29.29 3.93 3.48
N ALA A 96 30.41 4.66 3.41
CA ALA A 96 31.34 4.79 4.53
C ALA A 96 30.73 5.60 5.67
N ALA A 97 29.99 6.66 5.35
CA ALA A 97 29.23 7.42 6.35
C ALA A 97 28.15 6.57 7.03
N SER A 98 27.38 5.77 6.24
CA SER A 98 26.43 4.80 6.78
C SER A 98 27.10 3.85 7.77
N ARG A 99 28.20 3.21 7.36
CA ARG A 99 28.92 2.26 8.20
C ARG A 99 29.42 2.88 9.50
N ALA A 100 30.09 4.04 9.41
CA ALA A 100 30.62 4.73 10.59
C ALA A 100 29.49 5.09 11.60
N GLY A 101 28.36 5.56 11.11
CA GLY A 101 27.21 5.90 11.97
C GLY A 101 26.56 4.68 12.61
N VAL A 102 26.37 3.60 11.86
CA VAL A 102 25.81 2.36 12.40
C VAL A 102 26.77 1.72 13.41
N GLU A 103 28.08 1.68 13.12
CA GLU A 103 29.12 1.20 14.06
C GLU A 103 29.10 2.00 15.37
N SER A 104 29.00 3.31 15.29
CA SER A 104 28.92 4.17 16.47
C SER A 104 27.69 3.87 17.33
N LEU A 105 26.52 3.70 16.72
CA LEU A 105 25.30 3.36 17.46
C LEU A 105 25.38 1.94 18.03
N ALA A 106 25.85 0.96 17.26
CA ALA A 106 25.95 -0.43 17.67
C ALA A 106 26.93 -0.58 18.86
N ALA A 107 28.11 0.04 18.79
CA ALA A 107 29.13 0.00 19.83
C ALA A 107 28.63 0.56 21.18
N ALA A 108 27.81 1.63 21.14
CA ALA A 108 27.20 2.20 22.33
C ALA A 108 26.25 1.22 23.07
N HIS A 109 25.84 0.14 22.39
CA HIS A 109 24.95 -0.89 22.92
C HIS A 109 25.56 -2.30 22.95
N GLY A 110 26.88 -2.41 22.73
CA GLY A 110 27.60 -3.67 22.78
C GLY A 110 27.30 -4.63 21.61
N LEU A 111 26.84 -4.08 20.47
CA LEU A 111 26.53 -4.83 19.25
C LEU A 111 27.56 -4.58 18.16
N SER A 112 27.64 -5.48 17.18
CA SER A 112 28.31 -5.17 15.91
C SER A 112 27.37 -4.42 14.97
N ALA A 113 27.92 -3.69 13.99
CA ALA A 113 27.13 -3.00 12.98
C ALA A 113 26.23 -3.95 12.18
N GLU A 114 26.78 -5.12 11.86
CA GLU A 114 26.04 -6.16 11.12
C GLU A 114 24.89 -6.73 11.96
N SER A 115 25.13 -7.03 13.26
CA SER A 115 24.07 -7.52 14.15
C SER A 115 22.96 -6.50 14.32
N LEU A 116 23.29 -5.24 14.59
CA LEU A 116 22.30 -4.18 14.68
C LEU A 116 21.50 -4.02 13.38
N SER A 117 22.20 -4.01 12.23
CA SER A 117 21.54 -3.86 10.93
C SER A 117 20.62 -5.03 10.60
N GLN A 118 21.00 -6.25 10.96
CA GLN A 118 20.16 -7.42 10.77
C GLN A 118 18.90 -7.38 11.61
N GLU A 119 18.99 -7.01 12.88
CA GLU A 119 17.82 -6.87 13.76
C GLU A 119 16.89 -5.73 13.30
N VAL A 120 17.45 -4.63 12.78
CA VAL A 120 16.69 -3.56 12.15
C VAL A 120 15.94 -4.06 10.92
N LEU A 121 16.59 -4.85 10.06
CA LEU A 121 15.96 -5.45 8.88
C LEU A 121 14.82 -6.40 9.28
N ASP A 122 15.04 -7.25 10.27
CA ASP A 122 14.02 -8.19 10.73
C ASP A 122 12.81 -7.47 11.37
N CYS A 123 13.06 -6.39 12.11
CA CYS A 123 12.00 -5.50 12.59
C CYS A 123 11.20 -4.89 11.44
N ALA A 124 11.88 -4.36 10.41
CA ALA A 124 11.24 -3.78 9.24
C ALA A 124 10.37 -4.81 8.50
N ARG A 125 10.90 -6.00 8.22
CA ARG A 125 10.19 -7.12 7.59
C ARG A 125 8.94 -7.52 8.37
N SER A 126 9.07 -7.66 9.68
CA SER A 126 7.95 -8.00 10.57
C SER A 126 6.84 -6.94 10.54
N ARG A 127 7.21 -5.66 10.54
CA ARG A 127 6.24 -4.54 10.47
C ARG A 127 5.48 -4.53 9.15
N VAL A 128 6.17 -4.68 8.02
CA VAL A 128 5.54 -4.78 6.70
C VAL A 128 4.59 -5.98 6.65
N ALA A 129 5.06 -7.16 7.06
CA ALA A 129 4.25 -8.37 7.04
C ALA A 129 3.02 -8.27 7.96
N SER A 130 3.14 -7.63 9.12
CA SER A 130 2.01 -7.38 10.02
C SER A 130 0.98 -6.43 9.40
N ALA A 131 1.43 -5.35 8.77
CA ALA A 131 0.54 -4.40 8.09
C ALA A 131 -0.21 -5.05 6.92
N VAL A 132 0.48 -5.86 6.12
CA VAL A 132 -0.13 -6.63 5.03
C VAL A 132 -1.18 -7.60 5.56
N ARG A 133 -0.86 -8.37 6.61
CA ARG A 133 -1.85 -9.28 7.24
C ARG A 133 -3.08 -8.52 7.72
N SER A 134 -2.89 -7.43 8.46
CA SER A 134 -4.01 -6.61 8.95
C SER A 134 -4.88 -6.07 7.82
N LEU A 135 -4.28 -5.61 6.71
CA LEU A 135 -5.03 -5.15 5.54
C LEU A 135 -5.84 -6.29 4.90
N LEU A 136 -5.24 -7.48 4.75
CA LEU A 136 -5.92 -8.65 4.18
C LEU A 136 -7.02 -9.15 5.09
N ASP A 137 -6.80 -9.20 6.40
CA ASP A 137 -7.81 -9.60 7.38
C ASP A 137 -9.00 -8.63 7.34
N GLU A 138 -8.76 -7.33 7.30
CA GLU A 138 -9.82 -6.33 7.19
C GLU A 138 -10.61 -6.46 5.89
N VAL A 139 -9.94 -6.65 4.75
CA VAL A 139 -10.60 -6.80 3.45
C VAL A 139 -11.43 -8.09 3.40
N ASN A 140 -10.93 -9.18 4.00
CA ASN A 140 -11.56 -10.50 3.97
C ASN A 140 -12.61 -10.72 5.08
N SER A 141 -12.62 -9.89 6.14
CA SER A 141 -13.58 -9.99 7.25
C SER A 141 -14.93 -9.32 6.97
N ARG A 142 -15.15 -8.82 5.75
CA ARG A 142 -16.39 -8.10 5.42
C ARG A 142 -17.61 -9.00 5.49
N PRO A 143 -18.73 -8.50 6.05
CA PRO A 143 -19.98 -9.23 6.07
C PRO A 143 -20.44 -9.62 4.66
N VAL A 144 -20.91 -10.82 4.51
CA VAL A 144 -21.45 -11.34 3.24
C VAL A 144 -22.96 -11.40 3.39
N TYR A 145 -23.68 -10.66 2.55
CA TYR A 145 -25.14 -10.52 2.66
C TYR A 145 -25.94 -11.42 1.71
N THR A 146 -25.26 -12.21 0.87
CA THR A 146 -25.95 -13.13 -0.06
C THR A 146 -25.43 -14.54 0.10
N LEU A 147 -26.34 -15.53 -0.07
CA LEU A 147 -25.98 -16.96 -0.04
C LEU A 147 -24.95 -17.30 -1.13
N ALA A 148 -25.06 -16.70 -2.31
CA ALA A 148 -24.11 -16.87 -3.41
C ALA A 148 -22.71 -16.41 -3.02
N ALA A 149 -22.60 -15.27 -2.34
CA ALA A 149 -21.33 -14.73 -1.88
C ALA A 149 -20.73 -15.55 -0.70
N LEU A 150 -21.58 -16.21 0.11
CA LEU A 150 -21.15 -17.15 1.15
C LEU A 150 -20.61 -18.47 0.57
N LEU A 151 -21.17 -18.92 -0.56
CA LEU A 151 -20.76 -20.16 -1.22
C LEU A 151 -19.52 -19.95 -2.13
N GLU A 152 -19.21 -18.72 -2.52
CA GLU A 152 -18.01 -18.38 -3.25
C GLU A 152 -16.93 -17.96 -2.25
N GLU A 153 -15.84 -18.72 -2.15
CA GLU A 153 -14.64 -18.29 -1.41
C GLU A 153 -14.00 -17.09 -2.11
N ARG A 154 -14.52 -15.88 -1.86
CA ARG A 154 -14.03 -14.62 -2.43
C ARG A 154 -12.91 -13.98 -1.61
N ALA A 155 -12.15 -14.77 -0.87
CA ALA A 155 -11.01 -14.22 -0.13
C ALA A 155 -10.00 -13.59 -1.11
N VAL A 156 -9.67 -12.33 -0.85
CA VAL A 156 -8.60 -11.64 -1.59
C VAL A 156 -7.27 -12.23 -1.15
N ARG A 157 -6.63 -12.97 -2.05
CA ARG A 157 -5.31 -13.57 -1.84
C ARG A 157 -4.38 -13.05 -2.94
N PRO A 158 -3.45 -12.13 -2.62
CA PRO A 158 -2.49 -11.66 -3.62
C PRO A 158 -1.55 -12.80 -4.03
N ALA A 159 -1.33 -12.94 -5.34
CA ALA A 159 -0.39 -13.93 -5.87
C ALA A 159 1.04 -13.37 -5.99
N ARG A 160 1.19 -12.04 -5.92
CA ARG A 160 2.47 -11.33 -5.96
C ARG A 160 2.36 -9.96 -5.33
N ALA A 161 3.51 -9.40 -4.96
CA ALA A 161 3.65 -8.01 -4.58
C ALA A 161 4.51 -7.25 -5.59
N VAL A 162 4.23 -5.96 -5.75
CA VAL A 162 5.07 -5.01 -6.48
C VAL A 162 5.52 -3.94 -5.49
N LEU A 163 6.82 -3.75 -5.36
CA LEU A 163 7.42 -2.73 -4.52
C LEU A 163 7.96 -1.60 -5.40
N VAL A 164 7.57 -0.36 -5.08
CA VAL A 164 8.04 0.87 -5.72
C VAL A 164 8.60 1.83 -4.68
N GLY A 165 9.23 2.90 -5.13
CA GLY A 165 9.84 3.91 -4.28
C GLY A 165 11.37 3.82 -4.26
N GLY A 166 12.03 4.74 -3.54
CA GLY A 166 13.49 4.84 -3.54
C GLY A 166 14.23 3.58 -3.08
N PRO A 167 13.87 2.96 -1.94
CA PRO A 167 14.51 1.75 -1.43
C PRO A 167 14.07 0.45 -2.12
N ALA A 168 13.17 0.49 -3.11
CA ALA A 168 12.48 -0.70 -3.62
C ALA A 168 13.43 -1.81 -4.10
N GLU A 169 14.45 -1.49 -4.88
CA GLU A 169 15.39 -2.47 -5.43
C GLU A 169 16.18 -3.20 -4.33
N ALA A 170 16.53 -2.47 -3.26
CA ALA A 170 17.26 -3.04 -2.12
C ALA A 170 16.36 -3.90 -1.23
N VAL A 171 15.08 -3.56 -1.12
CA VAL A 171 14.16 -4.16 -0.13
C VAL A 171 13.32 -5.29 -0.71
N ALA A 172 12.96 -5.25 -2.00
CA ALA A 172 12.10 -6.25 -2.62
C ALA A 172 12.60 -7.70 -2.43
N PRO A 173 13.90 -8.02 -2.65
CA PRO A 173 14.40 -9.38 -2.45
C PRO A 173 14.28 -9.86 -0.99
N LEU A 174 14.20 -8.94 -0.04
CA LEU A 174 14.21 -9.21 1.40
C LEU A 174 12.81 -9.44 1.98
N LEU A 175 11.75 -9.12 1.24
CA LEU A 175 10.36 -9.21 1.74
C LEU A 175 9.66 -10.52 1.35
N GLY A 176 10.13 -11.24 0.35
CA GLY A 176 9.44 -12.41 -0.21
C GLY A 176 9.07 -13.45 0.85
N ASP A 177 10.04 -13.87 1.66
CA ASP A 177 9.83 -14.86 2.72
C ASP A 177 8.86 -14.35 3.80
N ALA A 178 8.98 -13.07 4.19
CA ALA A 178 8.13 -12.48 5.23
C ALA A 178 6.67 -12.33 4.78
N LEU A 179 6.44 -12.14 3.49
CA LEU A 179 5.11 -12.02 2.90
C LEU A 179 4.55 -13.35 2.38
N GLY A 180 5.40 -14.37 2.20
CA GLY A 180 5.01 -15.66 1.65
C GLY A 180 4.59 -15.59 0.17
N LEU A 181 5.11 -14.61 -0.60
CA LEU A 181 4.79 -14.42 -2.01
C LEU A 181 5.95 -13.69 -2.73
N PRO A 182 6.06 -13.84 -4.06
CA PRO A 182 7.08 -13.14 -4.82
C PRO A 182 6.88 -11.62 -4.75
N VAL A 183 7.98 -10.91 -4.53
CA VAL A 183 8.04 -9.45 -4.51
C VAL A 183 8.89 -8.99 -5.69
N GLU A 184 8.29 -8.19 -6.57
CA GLU A 184 8.89 -7.69 -7.79
C GLU A 184 9.05 -6.17 -7.69
N THR A 185 10.00 -5.61 -8.42
CA THR A 185 10.10 -4.16 -8.67
C THR A 185 9.63 -3.85 -10.09
N LEU A 186 9.71 -2.60 -10.51
CA LEU A 186 9.39 -2.23 -11.90
C LEU A 186 10.49 -2.67 -12.90
N GLY A 187 11.59 -3.24 -12.41
CA GLY A 187 12.72 -3.69 -13.25
C GLY A 187 13.53 -2.55 -13.88
N ASP A 188 13.17 -1.31 -13.62
CA ASP A 188 13.88 -0.12 -14.05
C ASP A 188 14.12 0.78 -12.82
N PRO A 189 15.39 1.00 -12.40
CA PRO A 189 15.70 1.74 -11.19
C PRO A 189 15.30 3.23 -11.29
N VAL A 190 15.08 3.76 -12.50
CA VAL A 190 14.62 5.14 -12.70
C VAL A 190 13.12 5.26 -12.48
N LEU A 191 12.34 4.24 -12.83
CA LEU A 191 10.88 4.29 -12.73
C LEU A 191 10.39 4.11 -11.29
N GLY A 192 11.07 3.31 -10.46
CA GLY A 192 10.67 3.03 -9.07
C GLY A 192 10.45 4.32 -8.25
N PRO A 193 11.43 5.21 -8.17
CA PRO A 193 11.32 6.47 -7.40
C PRO A 193 10.26 7.45 -7.92
N VAL A 194 9.89 7.36 -9.20
CA VAL A 194 8.94 8.28 -9.85
C VAL A 194 7.58 7.62 -10.17
N ALA A 195 7.36 6.39 -9.72
CA ALA A 195 6.16 5.62 -10.02
C ALA A 195 4.86 6.37 -9.67
N ASN A 196 4.81 7.07 -8.53
CA ASN A 196 3.69 7.90 -8.13
C ASN A 196 3.42 9.06 -9.10
N ALA A 197 4.45 9.75 -9.55
CA ALA A 197 4.32 10.85 -10.51
C ALA A 197 3.80 10.33 -11.86
N ILE A 198 4.29 9.18 -12.31
CA ILE A 198 3.80 8.51 -13.52
C ILE A 198 2.33 8.11 -13.35
N GLY A 199 1.99 7.48 -12.22
CA GLY A 199 0.62 7.10 -11.90
C GLY A 199 -0.32 8.29 -11.90
N ALA A 200 0.08 9.41 -11.26
CA ALA A 200 -0.70 10.64 -11.24
C ALA A 200 -0.91 11.21 -12.66
N ALA A 201 0.14 11.20 -13.50
CA ALA A 201 0.05 11.67 -14.88
C ALA A 201 -0.86 10.80 -15.77
N LEU A 202 -0.96 9.50 -15.47
CA LEU A 202 -1.80 8.54 -16.19
C LEU A 202 -3.22 8.45 -15.62
N THR A 203 -3.50 9.07 -14.48
CA THR A 203 -4.82 9.06 -13.84
C THR A 203 -5.85 9.71 -14.77
N ARG A 204 -6.96 9.00 -14.97
CA ARG A 204 -8.11 9.52 -15.71
C ARG A 204 -9.21 9.90 -14.74
N PRO A 205 -10.01 10.94 -15.03
CA PRO A 205 -11.19 11.23 -14.24
C PRO A 205 -12.13 10.01 -14.27
N THR A 206 -12.66 9.66 -13.10
CA THR A 206 -13.64 8.58 -12.95
C THR A 206 -14.96 9.15 -12.49
N ALA A 207 -16.04 8.57 -12.97
CA ALA A 207 -17.39 8.82 -12.47
C ALA A 207 -18.05 7.50 -12.10
N SER A 208 -18.92 7.53 -11.10
CA SER A 208 -19.70 6.37 -10.65
C SER A 208 -21.17 6.72 -10.58
N LEU A 209 -22.00 5.75 -10.87
CA LEU A 209 -23.45 5.86 -10.85
C LEU A 209 -24.05 4.60 -10.26
N ASP A 210 -24.93 4.75 -9.29
CA ASP A 210 -25.72 3.65 -8.75
C ASP A 210 -27.09 3.63 -9.44
N LEU A 211 -27.40 2.52 -10.11
CA LEU A 211 -28.66 2.26 -10.77
C LEU A 211 -29.33 1.05 -10.15
N PHE A 212 -30.56 1.21 -9.69
CA PHE A 212 -31.37 0.16 -9.11
C PHE A 212 -32.52 -0.17 -10.05
N ALA A 213 -32.63 -1.44 -10.46
CA ALA A 213 -33.72 -1.93 -11.30
C ALA A 213 -34.48 -3.03 -10.59
N ASP A 214 -35.71 -2.77 -10.20
CA ASP A 214 -36.64 -3.77 -9.63
C ASP A 214 -37.66 -4.16 -10.72
N THR A 215 -37.45 -5.33 -11.32
CA THR A 215 -38.33 -5.85 -12.37
C THR A 215 -39.67 -6.34 -11.82
N ALA A 216 -39.78 -6.69 -10.54
CA ALA A 216 -41.02 -7.09 -9.90
C ALA A 216 -41.90 -5.86 -9.62
N ALA A 217 -41.30 -4.78 -9.11
CA ALA A 217 -41.96 -3.49 -8.95
C ALA A 217 -42.11 -2.71 -10.28
N GLY A 218 -41.41 -3.12 -11.34
CA GLY A 218 -41.47 -2.47 -12.65
C GLY A 218 -40.78 -1.09 -12.65
N MET A 219 -39.73 -0.88 -11.85
CA MET A 219 -39.17 0.45 -11.64
C MET A 219 -37.65 0.45 -11.68
N LEU A 220 -37.10 1.50 -12.29
CA LEU A 220 -35.68 1.83 -12.28
C LEU A 220 -35.47 3.16 -11.56
N LEU A 221 -34.43 3.21 -10.71
CA LEU A 221 -34.05 4.39 -9.94
C LEU A 221 -32.57 4.69 -10.15
N VAL A 222 -32.24 5.97 -10.34
CA VAL A 222 -30.87 6.50 -10.32
C VAL A 222 -30.85 7.69 -9.36
N PRO A 223 -30.61 7.46 -8.06
CA PRO A 223 -30.79 8.49 -7.02
C PRO A 223 -29.92 9.73 -7.23
N SER A 224 -28.68 9.55 -7.68
CA SER A 224 -27.74 10.65 -7.91
C SER A 224 -28.16 11.62 -9.01
N LEU A 225 -29.07 11.20 -9.91
CA LEU A 225 -29.59 12.01 -11.02
C LEU A 225 -31.09 12.31 -10.88
N ASP A 226 -31.70 11.92 -9.77
CA ASP A 226 -33.16 12.03 -9.53
C ASP A 226 -34.00 11.38 -10.65
N ILE A 227 -33.48 10.30 -11.26
CA ILE A 227 -34.19 9.58 -12.31
C ILE A 227 -35.02 8.47 -11.69
N ARG A 228 -36.31 8.46 -12.06
CA ARG A 228 -37.25 7.39 -11.73
C ARG A 228 -38.10 7.10 -12.99
N LYS A 229 -38.01 5.85 -13.50
CA LYS A 229 -38.76 5.48 -14.70
C LYS A 229 -39.31 4.05 -14.62
N PRO A 230 -40.41 3.74 -15.32
CA PRO A 230 -40.94 2.40 -15.44
C PRO A 230 -40.03 1.51 -16.29
N ILE A 231 -39.91 0.24 -15.92
CA ILE A 231 -39.25 -0.81 -16.70
C ILE A 231 -40.14 -2.04 -16.81
N THR A 232 -39.87 -2.87 -17.82
CA THR A 232 -40.60 -4.12 -18.00
C THR A 232 -40.07 -5.24 -17.12
N ARG A 233 -40.87 -6.30 -16.89
CA ARG A 233 -40.40 -7.51 -16.19
C ARG A 233 -39.28 -8.27 -16.92
N ARG A 234 -39.03 -7.94 -18.19
CA ARG A 234 -37.98 -8.53 -19.04
C ARG A 234 -36.71 -7.67 -19.07
N TYR A 235 -36.65 -6.56 -18.33
CA TYR A 235 -35.49 -5.70 -18.26
C TYR A 235 -34.30 -6.47 -17.71
N THR A 236 -33.19 -6.45 -18.44
CA THR A 236 -32.02 -7.28 -18.18
C THR A 236 -30.88 -6.50 -17.52
N LEU A 237 -29.93 -7.22 -16.93
CA LEU A 237 -28.72 -6.62 -16.38
C LEU A 237 -27.90 -5.91 -17.46
N GLU A 238 -27.86 -6.43 -18.69
CA GLU A 238 -27.10 -5.83 -19.79
C GLU A 238 -27.73 -4.50 -20.23
N GLU A 239 -29.07 -4.41 -20.26
CA GLU A 239 -29.78 -3.16 -20.50
C GLU A 239 -29.50 -2.14 -19.40
N ALA A 240 -29.49 -2.59 -18.12
CA ALA A 240 -29.15 -1.71 -16.99
C ALA A 240 -27.72 -1.17 -17.08
N LYS A 241 -26.76 -2.01 -17.43
CA LYS A 241 -25.36 -1.59 -17.64
C LYS A 241 -25.21 -0.61 -18.80
N ALA A 242 -25.87 -0.88 -19.93
CA ALA A 242 -25.83 -0.01 -21.09
C ALA A 242 -26.43 1.37 -20.77
N GLU A 243 -27.53 1.39 -20.03
CA GLU A 243 -28.17 2.62 -19.61
C GLU A 243 -27.31 3.41 -18.60
N ALA A 244 -26.76 2.73 -17.59
CA ALA A 244 -25.85 3.38 -16.65
C ALA A 244 -24.62 3.98 -17.36
N CYS A 245 -24.05 3.27 -18.33
CA CYS A 245 -22.95 3.78 -19.14
C CYS A 245 -23.34 4.99 -20.00
N ALA A 246 -24.58 5.01 -20.54
CA ALA A 246 -25.07 6.14 -21.29
C ALA A 246 -25.26 7.39 -20.42
N LEU A 247 -25.80 7.21 -19.21
CA LEU A 247 -25.97 8.29 -18.23
C LEU A 247 -24.64 8.85 -17.70
N LEU A 248 -23.58 8.05 -17.65
CA LEU A 248 -22.24 8.51 -17.25
C LEU A 248 -21.52 9.32 -18.33
N ARG A 249 -21.97 9.24 -19.59
CA ARG A 249 -21.33 9.92 -20.74
C ARG A 249 -21.99 11.24 -21.14
N GLY A 250 -23.23 11.45 -20.68
CA GLY A 250 -24.00 12.67 -20.96
C GLY A 250 -23.80 13.72 -19.91
#